data_9b35698b78345426c82b948055056b91
#
_entry.id   9b35698b78345426c82b948055056b91
#
_cell.length_a   1.000
_cell.length_b   1.000
_cell.length_c   1.000
_cell.angle_alpha   90.00
_cell.angle_beta   90.00
_cell.angle_gamma   90.00
#
_symmetry.space_group_name_H-M   'P 1'
#
loop_
_entity.id
_entity.type
_entity.pdbx_description
1 polymer ?
#
loop_
_entity_poly.entity_id
_entity_poly.type
_entity_poly.pdbx_seq_one_letter_code
_entity_poly.pdbx_strand_id
1 'polypeptide(L)'
;MSVVLNGLIFRVLSFFMSIAMMLGISLDGFKADDSQWNTNYKYVFVHGLSGWGSYDAVNSVMPYWGMFGGDLMDYLNKKGFDCYAASVAPSSSAWDRACELYAQLTGSVVDYGKAHSESCNHERYGEDYTGRALIESFSSEDKINLLGHSFGGATVRIFAHIMENGSQDEISATPENELSDFFKGGKGDWIYSVTALAAPHNGTSAYCVSTDDVPVSEDENLFESVKREIQNSLSNLIGAATGEKNETKAEWDSAAYDMYIDNALELNSKIATLENTYYFSIPCSATVKNEDGTYSPVESKMESLFVSSSKAIGAFTGVTNGGYVIDESWRENDGLVNTISATAPFGAPSKAYKEGEVQKGEWNIMPTYDGDHMSLQGGMTKPNDVKGLYVDLLSMINSL
;
A
#
# COMPACT_ATOMS: atom_id res chain seq x y z
N MET A 1 32.97 -5.13 -22.40
CA MET A 1 32.90 -6.60 -22.35
C MET A 1 31.90 -7.14 -21.31
N SER A 2 31.73 -6.50 -20.16
CA SER A 2 30.77 -6.95 -19.11
C SER A 2 29.29 -6.82 -19.52
N VAL A 3 28.87 -5.76 -20.18
CA VAL A 3 27.47 -5.52 -20.60
C VAL A 3 26.98 -6.55 -21.62
N VAL A 4 27.85 -6.98 -22.54
CA VAL A 4 27.52 -7.99 -23.55
C VAL A 4 27.40 -9.39 -22.90
N LEU A 5 28.24 -9.68 -21.91
CA LEU A 5 28.21 -10.93 -21.17
C LEU A 5 26.96 -11.06 -20.31
N ASN A 6 26.55 -9.98 -19.62
CA ASN A 6 25.31 -9.95 -18.83
C ASN A 6 24.07 -10.10 -19.71
N GLY A 7 24.04 -9.46 -20.89
CA GLY A 7 22.94 -9.61 -21.84
C GLY A 7 22.85 -11.04 -22.43
N LEU A 8 23.97 -11.74 -22.60
CA LEU A 8 23.98 -13.12 -23.05
C LEU A 8 23.48 -14.07 -21.97
N ILE A 9 23.93 -13.89 -20.74
CA ILE A 9 23.49 -14.68 -19.57
C ILE A 9 21.98 -14.52 -19.37
N PHE A 10 21.46 -13.29 -19.48
CA PHE A 10 20.03 -13.02 -19.35
C PHE A 10 19.19 -13.73 -20.43
N ARG A 11 19.66 -13.71 -21.69
CA ARG A 11 19.00 -14.41 -22.81
C ARG A 11 19.05 -15.95 -22.65
N VAL A 12 20.13 -16.47 -22.15
CA VAL A 12 20.28 -17.92 -21.87
C VAL A 12 19.36 -18.34 -20.73
N LEU A 13 19.30 -17.58 -19.64
CA LEU A 13 18.37 -17.83 -18.52
C LEU A 13 16.91 -17.73 -18.97
N SER A 14 16.53 -16.70 -19.75
CA SER A 14 15.19 -16.56 -20.30
C SER A 14 14.81 -17.71 -21.23
N PHE A 15 15.74 -18.23 -22.01
CA PHE A 15 15.55 -19.38 -22.87
C PHE A 15 15.32 -20.66 -22.07
N PHE A 16 16.11 -20.92 -21.02
CA PHE A 16 15.90 -22.06 -20.13
C PHE A 16 14.61 -21.95 -19.33
N MET A 17 14.23 -20.76 -18.87
CA MET A 17 12.92 -20.52 -18.22
C MET A 17 11.77 -20.80 -19.18
N SER A 18 11.87 -20.39 -20.45
CA SER A 18 10.85 -20.67 -21.46
C SER A 18 10.71 -22.17 -21.76
N ILE A 19 11.82 -22.91 -21.79
CA ILE A 19 11.80 -24.39 -21.95
C ILE A 19 11.20 -25.06 -20.72
N ALA A 20 11.54 -24.61 -19.51
CA ALA A 20 10.97 -25.15 -18.27
C ALA A 20 9.45 -24.92 -18.22
N MET A 21 8.96 -23.73 -18.61
CA MET A 21 7.53 -23.45 -18.75
C MET A 21 6.84 -24.34 -19.80
N MET A 22 7.47 -24.56 -20.96
CA MET A 22 6.93 -25.46 -22.00
C MET A 22 6.86 -26.94 -21.54
N LEU A 23 7.75 -27.35 -20.65
CA LEU A 23 7.79 -28.71 -20.11
C LEU A 23 6.94 -28.89 -18.85
N GLY A 24 6.24 -27.81 -18.38
CA GLY A 24 5.48 -27.83 -17.13
C GLY A 24 6.36 -28.04 -15.88
N ILE A 25 7.67 -27.82 -15.99
CA ILE A 25 8.59 -27.89 -14.86
C ILE A 25 8.50 -26.54 -14.15
N SER A 26 7.76 -26.48 -13.05
CA SER A 26 7.79 -25.33 -12.15
C SER A 26 9.19 -25.25 -11.52
N LEU A 27 9.92 -24.17 -11.83
CA LEU A 27 11.17 -23.84 -11.14
C LEU A 27 10.89 -23.23 -9.75
N ASP A 28 9.63 -23.00 -9.43
CA ASP A 28 9.16 -22.38 -8.19
C ASP A 28 9.04 -23.42 -7.06
N GLY A 29 9.98 -24.27 -6.89
CA GLY A 29 10.16 -25.24 -5.80
C GLY A 29 9.02 -25.37 -4.75
N PHE A 30 9.01 -26.41 -4.01
CA PHE A 30 8.06 -26.89 -3.00
C PHE A 30 7.16 -25.84 -2.33
N LYS A 31 5.97 -26.25 -1.85
CA LYS A 31 5.11 -25.48 -0.94
C LYS A 31 5.92 -24.88 0.21
N ALA A 32 5.42 -23.82 0.81
CA ALA A 32 5.96 -23.33 2.09
C ALA A 32 5.87 -24.43 3.15
N ASP A 33 6.78 -24.42 4.12
CA ASP A 33 6.68 -25.30 5.28
C ASP A 33 5.53 -24.80 6.19
N ASP A 34 4.41 -25.50 6.14
CA ASP A 34 3.19 -25.18 6.90
C ASP A 34 3.10 -25.90 8.25
N SER A 35 4.16 -26.61 8.65
CA SER A 35 4.19 -27.43 9.88
C SER A 35 3.95 -26.62 11.18
N GLN A 36 4.18 -25.32 11.14
CA GLN A 36 4.03 -24.41 12.25
C GLN A 36 2.80 -23.47 12.12
N TRP A 37 1.99 -23.61 11.07
CA TRP A 37 0.84 -22.74 10.85
C TRP A 37 -0.32 -23.12 11.77
N ASN A 38 -0.87 -22.13 12.45
CA ASN A 38 -2.08 -22.23 13.24
C ASN A 38 -3.33 -21.81 12.44
N THR A 39 -3.12 -20.95 11.41
CA THR A 39 -4.16 -20.43 10.53
C THR A 39 -3.65 -20.41 9.09
N ASN A 40 -4.57 -20.31 8.13
CA ASN A 40 -4.25 -19.99 6.73
C ASN A 40 -5.39 -19.16 6.15
N TYR A 41 -5.66 -18.01 6.79
CA TYR A 41 -6.67 -17.07 6.32
C TYR A 41 -6.20 -16.37 5.04
N LYS A 42 -7.17 -15.92 4.24
CA LYS A 42 -6.90 -15.20 2.98
C LYS A 42 -6.09 -13.94 3.19
N TYR A 43 -5.21 -13.64 2.26
CA TYR A 43 -4.40 -12.42 2.22
C TYR A 43 -4.88 -11.51 1.12
N VAL A 44 -5.31 -10.31 1.47
CA VAL A 44 -5.79 -9.28 0.54
C VAL A 44 -4.78 -8.15 0.49
N PHE A 45 -4.16 -8.00 -0.66
CA PHE A 45 -3.13 -6.99 -0.94
C PHE A 45 -3.76 -5.76 -1.58
N VAL A 46 -3.49 -4.59 -1.04
CA VAL A 46 -4.02 -3.30 -1.48
C VAL A 46 -2.89 -2.40 -1.93
N HIS A 47 -2.89 -2.03 -3.21
CA HIS A 47 -1.86 -1.21 -3.83
C HIS A 47 -1.84 0.23 -3.31
N GLY A 48 -0.74 0.96 -3.58
CA GLY A 48 -0.57 2.37 -3.24
C GLY A 48 -1.21 3.33 -4.24
N LEU A 49 -0.80 4.60 -4.14
CA LEU A 49 -1.18 5.65 -5.09
C LEU A 49 -0.77 5.24 -6.52
N SER A 50 -1.62 5.54 -7.49
CA SER A 50 -1.41 5.22 -8.92
C SER A 50 -1.20 3.72 -9.20
N GLY A 51 -1.54 2.82 -8.26
CA GLY A 51 -1.44 1.39 -8.42
C GLY A 51 -2.69 0.76 -9.07
N TRP A 52 -2.68 -0.57 -9.17
CA TRP A 52 -3.74 -1.38 -9.78
C TRP A 52 -3.80 -2.78 -9.16
N GLY A 53 -4.87 -3.51 -9.43
CA GLY A 53 -5.09 -4.86 -8.91
C GLY A 53 -5.73 -5.82 -9.92
N SER A 54 -6.32 -6.91 -9.44
CA SER A 54 -6.77 -8.04 -10.25
C SER A 54 -7.89 -7.71 -11.27
N TYR A 55 -8.69 -6.68 -11.00
CA TYR A 55 -9.75 -6.26 -11.94
C TYR A 55 -9.25 -5.33 -13.05
N ASP A 56 -8.02 -4.83 -12.93
CA ASP A 56 -7.44 -3.94 -13.92
C ASP A 56 -6.74 -4.75 -15.02
N ALA A 57 -7.03 -4.45 -16.28
CA ALA A 57 -6.48 -5.17 -17.42
C ALA A 57 -4.93 -5.16 -17.44
N VAL A 58 -4.31 -4.10 -16.95
CA VAL A 58 -2.86 -3.97 -16.84
C VAL A 58 -2.24 -5.03 -15.95
N ASN A 59 -2.94 -5.49 -14.91
CA ASN A 59 -2.44 -6.49 -13.98
C ASN A 59 -2.11 -7.83 -14.65
N SER A 60 -2.82 -8.18 -15.72
CA SER A 60 -2.57 -9.42 -16.48
C SER A 60 -1.24 -9.39 -17.26
N VAL A 61 -0.71 -8.20 -17.56
CA VAL A 61 0.53 -8.00 -18.33
C VAL A 61 1.68 -7.62 -17.41
N MET A 62 1.40 -6.77 -16.43
CA MET A 62 2.34 -6.29 -15.44
C MET A 62 1.63 -6.24 -14.09
N PRO A 63 1.74 -7.28 -13.27
CA PRO A 63 1.13 -7.29 -11.94
C PRO A 63 1.76 -6.21 -11.06
N TYR A 64 0.94 -5.49 -10.29
CA TYR A 64 1.46 -4.50 -9.35
C TYR A 64 2.39 -5.16 -8.32
N TRP A 65 2.00 -6.32 -7.83
CA TRP A 65 2.76 -7.09 -6.86
C TRP A 65 3.70 -8.05 -7.59
N GLY A 66 4.99 -7.76 -7.49
CA GLY A 66 6.07 -8.51 -8.13
C GLY A 66 6.61 -7.88 -9.42
N MET A 67 5.85 -6.97 -10.06
CA MET A 67 6.27 -6.23 -11.27
C MET A 67 7.00 -7.12 -12.30
N PHE A 68 8.23 -6.76 -12.64
CA PHE A 68 9.06 -7.52 -13.59
C PHE A 68 9.65 -8.81 -12.99
N GLY A 69 9.56 -9.01 -11.66
CA GLY A 69 9.94 -10.25 -10.96
C GLY A 69 8.93 -11.38 -11.12
N GLY A 70 7.78 -11.10 -11.78
CA GLY A 70 6.66 -12.02 -11.97
C GLY A 70 5.55 -11.84 -10.93
N ASP A 71 4.39 -12.41 -11.21
CA ASP A 71 3.19 -12.27 -10.36
C ASP A 71 3.42 -12.89 -8.96
N LEU A 72 3.47 -12.01 -7.96
CA LEU A 72 3.68 -12.42 -6.56
C LEU A 72 2.47 -13.18 -6.03
N MET A 73 1.24 -12.84 -6.42
CA MET A 73 0.03 -13.55 -5.98
C MET A 73 0.06 -14.99 -6.50
N ASP A 74 0.35 -15.18 -7.79
CA ASP A 74 0.49 -16.52 -8.38
C ASP A 74 1.61 -17.32 -7.68
N TYR A 75 2.74 -16.69 -7.39
CA TYR A 75 3.83 -17.33 -6.66
C TYR A 75 3.43 -17.77 -5.25
N LEU A 76 2.82 -16.89 -4.46
CA LEU A 76 2.41 -17.18 -3.08
C LEU A 76 1.29 -18.25 -3.04
N ASN A 77 0.35 -18.20 -3.98
CA ASN A 77 -0.70 -19.22 -4.11
C ASN A 77 -0.12 -20.59 -4.41
N LYS A 78 0.92 -20.69 -5.26
CA LYS A 78 1.66 -21.94 -5.48
C LYS A 78 2.42 -22.43 -4.25
N LYS A 79 2.75 -21.52 -3.30
CA LYS A 79 3.35 -21.89 -2.00
C LYS A 79 2.34 -22.38 -0.98
N GLY A 80 1.05 -22.26 -1.24
CA GLY A 80 -0.03 -22.74 -0.39
C GLY A 80 -0.72 -21.66 0.44
N PHE A 81 -0.37 -20.39 0.23
CA PHE A 81 -1.14 -19.27 0.76
C PHE A 81 -2.37 -19.00 -0.11
N ASP A 82 -3.31 -18.20 0.37
CA ASP A 82 -4.51 -17.80 -0.37
C ASP A 82 -4.49 -16.28 -0.53
N CYS A 83 -3.90 -15.78 -1.64
CA CYS A 83 -3.54 -14.39 -1.86
C CYS A 83 -4.30 -13.76 -3.02
N TYR A 84 -4.78 -12.54 -2.80
CA TYR A 84 -5.57 -11.74 -3.73
C TYR A 84 -5.06 -10.31 -3.79
N ALA A 85 -5.13 -9.66 -4.95
CA ALA A 85 -4.80 -8.25 -5.14
C ALA A 85 -6.07 -7.44 -5.45
N ALA A 86 -6.48 -6.57 -4.54
CA ALA A 86 -7.63 -5.69 -4.74
C ALA A 86 -7.29 -4.55 -5.72
N SER A 87 -8.29 -4.11 -6.48
CA SER A 87 -8.24 -2.96 -7.39
C SER A 87 -9.06 -1.82 -6.80
N VAL A 88 -8.42 -0.84 -6.22
CA VAL A 88 -9.09 0.34 -5.67
C VAL A 88 -8.70 1.58 -6.47
N ALA A 89 -9.48 2.64 -6.42
CA ALA A 89 -9.20 3.84 -7.20
C ALA A 89 -7.79 4.38 -6.91
N PRO A 90 -7.00 4.68 -7.96
CA PRO A 90 -5.57 4.99 -7.80
C PRO A 90 -5.29 6.31 -7.07
N SER A 91 -6.23 7.26 -7.06
CA SER A 91 -6.05 8.61 -6.50
C SER A 91 -7.15 9.08 -5.54
N SER A 92 -8.21 8.28 -5.33
CA SER A 92 -9.29 8.60 -4.39
C SER A 92 -8.82 8.56 -2.93
N SER A 93 -9.61 9.14 -2.05
CA SER A 93 -9.35 9.13 -0.60
C SER A 93 -9.27 7.71 -0.04
N ALA A 94 -8.68 7.56 1.13
CA ALA A 94 -8.63 6.28 1.82
C ALA A 94 -10.03 5.77 2.21
N TRP A 95 -11.01 6.67 2.39
CA TRP A 95 -12.42 6.33 2.60
C TRP A 95 -13.03 5.66 1.38
N ASP A 96 -12.99 6.31 0.23
CA ASP A 96 -13.52 5.78 -1.03
C ASP A 96 -12.93 4.41 -1.35
N ARG A 97 -11.60 4.30 -1.25
CA ARG A 97 -10.87 3.05 -1.47
C ARG A 97 -11.26 1.94 -0.49
N ALA A 98 -11.60 2.29 0.76
CA ALA A 98 -12.10 1.32 1.73
C ALA A 98 -13.51 0.82 1.36
N CYS A 99 -14.38 1.71 0.83
CA CYS A 99 -15.70 1.33 0.33
C CYS A 99 -15.60 0.41 -0.90
N GLU A 100 -14.69 0.72 -1.82
CA GLU A 100 -14.40 -0.12 -2.99
C GLU A 100 -13.83 -1.50 -2.58
N LEU A 101 -12.92 -1.53 -1.61
CA LEU A 101 -12.38 -2.76 -1.06
C LEU A 101 -13.49 -3.63 -0.46
N TYR A 102 -14.40 -3.04 0.32
CA TYR A 102 -15.53 -3.77 0.90
C TYR A 102 -16.43 -4.38 -0.16
N ALA A 103 -16.76 -3.62 -1.21
CA ALA A 103 -17.58 -4.10 -2.31
C ALA A 103 -16.94 -5.25 -3.09
N GLN A 104 -15.62 -5.19 -3.31
CA GLN A 104 -14.87 -6.28 -3.95
C GLN A 104 -14.84 -7.55 -3.09
N LEU A 105 -14.66 -7.43 -1.78
CA LEU A 105 -14.62 -8.58 -0.87
C LEU A 105 -15.98 -9.26 -0.75
N THR A 106 -17.06 -8.49 -0.77
CA THR A 106 -18.43 -8.99 -0.57
C THR A 106 -19.19 -9.29 -1.85
N GLY A 107 -18.68 -8.86 -3.01
CA GLY A 107 -19.39 -8.96 -4.29
C GLY A 107 -20.65 -8.10 -4.29
N SER A 108 -20.55 -6.86 -3.86
CA SER A 108 -21.65 -5.89 -3.79
C SER A 108 -21.40 -4.69 -4.70
N VAL A 109 -22.38 -3.79 -4.80
CA VAL A 109 -22.17 -2.46 -5.39
C VAL A 109 -21.37 -1.60 -4.41
N VAL A 110 -20.41 -0.83 -4.91
CA VAL A 110 -19.71 0.16 -4.09
C VAL A 110 -20.70 1.19 -3.59
N ASP A 111 -20.76 1.38 -2.28
CA ASP A 111 -21.52 2.45 -1.61
C ASP A 111 -20.53 3.31 -0.83
N TYR A 112 -20.25 4.51 -1.33
CA TYR A 112 -19.35 5.46 -0.68
C TYR A 112 -19.97 6.11 0.57
N GLY A 113 -21.25 5.86 0.80
CA GLY A 113 -22.04 6.46 1.87
C GLY A 113 -22.77 7.73 1.41
N LYS A 114 -23.96 7.94 1.96
CA LYS A 114 -24.78 9.09 1.60
C LYS A 114 -24.22 10.39 2.15
N ALA A 115 -23.83 10.42 3.42
CA ALA A 115 -23.28 11.62 4.06
C ALA A 115 -21.95 12.00 3.42
N HIS A 116 -21.07 11.00 3.17
CA HIS A 116 -19.78 11.21 2.53
C HIS A 116 -19.94 11.77 1.12
N SER A 117 -20.68 11.08 0.25
CA SER A 117 -20.86 11.46 -1.16
C SER A 117 -21.53 12.85 -1.32
N GLU A 118 -22.52 13.18 -0.48
CA GLU A 118 -23.13 14.51 -0.46
C GLU A 118 -22.12 15.59 -0.05
N SER A 119 -21.25 15.32 0.93
CA SER A 119 -20.24 16.27 1.39
C SER A 119 -19.08 16.42 0.41
N CYS A 120 -18.70 15.36 -0.31
CA CYS A 120 -17.62 15.33 -1.29
C CYS A 120 -18.05 15.72 -2.70
N ASN A 121 -19.38 15.88 -2.93
CA ASN A 121 -19.97 16.23 -4.22
C ASN A 121 -19.64 15.23 -5.34
N HIS A 122 -19.83 13.93 -5.06
CA HIS A 122 -19.75 12.85 -6.04
C HIS A 122 -20.90 11.86 -5.88
N GLU A 123 -21.05 10.93 -6.84
CA GLU A 123 -22.08 9.90 -6.81
C GLU A 123 -21.88 8.96 -5.61
N ARG A 124 -23.00 8.56 -4.96
CA ARG A 124 -22.97 7.63 -3.83
C ARG A 124 -22.55 6.22 -4.22
N TYR A 125 -22.95 5.75 -5.40
CA TYR A 125 -22.72 4.38 -5.84
C TYR A 125 -21.66 4.34 -6.93
N GLY A 126 -20.72 3.42 -6.79
CA GLY A 126 -19.66 3.17 -7.75
C GLY A 126 -19.85 1.86 -8.52
N GLU A 127 -18.75 1.15 -8.73
CA GLU A 127 -18.69 -0.10 -9.51
C GLU A 127 -19.52 -1.22 -8.87
N ASP A 128 -20.15 -2.06 -9.72
CA ASP A 128 -20.94 -3.22 -9.29
C ASP A 128 -20.10 -4.50 -9.38
N TYR A 129 -19.80 -5.10 -8.23
CA TYR A 129 -19.09 -6.38 -8.10
C TYR A 129 -20.01 -7.58 -7.87
N THR A 130 -21.33 -7.44 -8.06
CA THR A 130 -22.29 -8.54 -7.89
C THR A 130 -21.94 -9.74 -8.77
N GLY A 131 -21.78 -10.90 -8.12
CA GLY A 131 -21.41 -12.16 -8.80
C GLY A 131 -19.93 -12.26 -9.21
N ARG A 132 -19.08 -11.32 -8.81
CA ARG A 132 -17.64 -11.31 -9.08
C ARG A 132 -16.84 -10.84 -7.86
N ALA A 133 -17.18 -11.34 -6.69
CA ALA A 133 -16.42 -11.06 -5.48
C ALA A 133 -14.95 -11.48 -5.64
N LEU A 134 -14.05 -10.72 -5.03
CA LEU A 134 -12.61 -11.00 -5.06
C LEU A 134 -12.27 -12.30 -4.32
N ILE A 135 -13.02 -12.61 -3.27
CA ILE A 135 -12.85 -13.79 -2.41
C ILE A 135 -14.19 -14.52 -2.27
N GLU A 136 -14.14 -15.83 -2.00
CA GLU A 136 -15.37 -16.66 -1.92
C GLU A 136 -16.18 -16.38 -0.66
N SER A 137 -15.52 -16.07 0.45
CA SER A 137 -16.16 -15.87 1.74
C SER A 137 -15.36 -14.91 2.62
N PHE A 138 -16.07 -14.18 3.48
CA PHE A 138 -15.53 -13.20 4.40
C PHE A 138 -16.43 -13.13 5.64
N SER A 139 -15.93 -13.56 6.79
CA SER A 139 -16.70 -13.64 8.04
C SER A 139 -15.79 -13.70 9.27
N SER A 140 -16.37 -13.79 10.46
CA SER A 140 -15.64 -14.00 11.72
C SER A 140 -14.91 -15.37 11.80
N GLU A 141 -15.40 -16.37 11.07
CA GLU A 141 -14.77 -17.69 11.02
C GLU A 141 -13.81 -17.83 9.84
N ASP A 142 -14.05 -17.08 8.77
CA ASP A 142 -13.22 -17.03 7.57
C ASP A 142 -12.64 -15.62 7.43
N LYS A 143 -11.65 -15.34 8.27
CA LYS A 143 -11.02 -14.03 8.41
C LYS A 143 -10.10 -13.70 7.25
N ILE A 144 -9.69 -12.43 7.17
CA ILE A 144 -8.69 -11.97 6.21
C ILE A 144 -7.49 -11.34 6.89
N ASN A 145 -6.37 -11.39 6.20
CA ASN A 145 -5.18 -10.61 6.45
C ASN A 145 -5.11 -9.49 5.40
N LEU A 146 -4.96 -8.26 5.83
CA LEU A 146 -4.85 -7.09 4.96
C LEU A 146 -3.40 -6.65 4.84
N LEU A 147 -2.91 -6.44 3.63
CA LEU A 147 -1.58 -5.86 3.38
C LEU A 147 -1.74 -4.62 2.50
N GLY A 148 -1.31 -3.46 2.98
CA GLY A 148 -1.38 -2.21 2.26
C GLY A 148 0.00 -1.63 1.97
N HIS A 149 0.34 -1.46 0.68
CA HIS A 149 1.57 -0.79 0.27
C HIS A 149 1.34 0.71 0.13
N SER A 150 2.28 1.53 0.64
CA SER A 150 2.20 2.97 0.49
C SER A 150 0.86 3.52 1.01
N PHE A 151 0.14 4.30 0.23
CA PHE A 151 -1.20 4.79 0.57
C PHE A 151 -2.23 3.66 0.80
N GLY A 152 -1.99 2.46 0.28
CA GLY A 152 -2.77 1.27 0.62
C GLY A 152 -2.79 0.97 2.13
N GLY A 153 -1.74 1.37 2.86
CA GLY A 153 -1.71 1.28 4.32
C GLY A 153 -2.76 2.14 5.01
N ALA A 154 -3.03 3.35 4.53
CA ALA A 154 -4.14 4.17 5.02
C ALA A 154 -5.50 3.53 4.68
N THR A 155 -5.64 3.02 3.46
CA THR A 155 -6.86 2.31 3.01
C THR A 155 -7.22 1.14 3.92
N VAL A 156 -6.29 0.22 4.20
CA VAL A 156 -6.57 -0.96 5.03
C VAL A 156 -6.83 -0.59 6.50
N ARG A 157 -6.26 0.50 6.98
CA ARG A 157 -6.51 1.01 8.35
C ARG A 157 -7.92 1.58 8.48
N ILE A 158 -8.35 2.44 7.54
CA ILE A 158 -9.71 2.97 7.50
C ILE A 158 -10.70 1.83 7.33
N PHE A 159 -10.44 0.90 6.42
CA PHE A 159 -11.27 -0.29 6.24
C PHE A 159 -11.47 -1.05 7.56
N ALA A 160 -10.38 -1.37 8.27
CA ALA A 160 -10.45 -2.07 9.54
C ALA A 160 -11.25 -1.27 10.60
N HIS A 161 -11.04 0.05 10.65
CA HIS A 161 -11.76 0.93 11.57
C HIS A 161 -13.27 0.91 11.30
N ILE A 162 -13.70 1.05 10.03
CA ILE A 162 -15.12 1.06 9.68
C ILE A 162 -15.75 -0.33 9.91
N MET A 163 -15.04 -1.41 9.63
CA MET A 163 -15.50 -2.78 9.91
C MET A 163 -15.85 -2.97 11.38
N GLU A 164 -15.08 -2.40 12.31
CA GLU A 164 -15.38 -2.48 13.74
C GLU A 164 -16.37 -1.44 14.21
N ASN A 165 -16.14 -0.15 13.89
CA ASN A 165 -16.85 0.95 14.50
C ASN A 165 -18.03 1.45 13.68
N GLY A 166 -18.11 1.08 12.39
CA GLY A 166 -19.07 1.67 11.46
C GLY A 166 -18.79 3.14 11.18
N SER A 167 -19.81 3.83 10.70
CA SER A 167 -19.81 5.28 10.51
C SER A 167 -21.08 5.91 11.06
N GLN A 168 -20.95 6.68 12.12
CA GLN A 168 -22.11 7.32 12.77
C GLN A 168 -22.78 8.34 11.84
N ASP A 169 -22.03 9.01 10.99
CA ASP A 169 -22.55 9.98 10.03
C ASP A 169 -23.40 9.28 8.98
N GLU A 170 -22.95 8.14 8.45
CA GLU A 170 -23.69 7.33 7.49
C GLU A 170 -24.95 6.70 8.12
N ILE A 171 -24.84 6.18 9.34
CA ILE A 171 -25.97 5.63 10.11
C ILE A 171 -27.05 6.72 10.30
N SER A 172 -26.62 7.96 10.58
CA SER A 172 -27.55 9.06 10.85
C SER A 172 -28.20 9.63 9.58
N ALA A 173 -27.48 9.60 8.44
CA ALA A 173 -27.94 10.17 7.18
C ALA A 173 -28.76 9.20 6.31
N THR A 174 -28.64 7.89 6.55
CA THR A 174 -29.16 6.84 5.64
C THR A 174 -30.24 6.01 6.32
N PRO A 175 -31.42 5.80 5.70
CA PRO A 175 -32.42 4.87 6.20
C PRO A 175 -31.84 3.45 6.38
N GLU A 176 -32.26 2.75 7.44
CA GLU A 176 -31.70 1.44 7.79
C GLU A 176 -31.73 0.41 6.66
N ASN A 177 -32.77 0.42 5.84
CA ASN A 177 -32.92 -0.49 4.69
C ASN A 177 -32.07 -0.12 3.47
N GLU A 178 -31.39 1.04 3.50
CA GLU A 178 -30.49 1.51 2.45
C GLU A 178 -29.03 1.60 2.93
N LEU A 179 -28.81 1.44 4.24
CA LEU A 179 -27.50 1.55 4.86
C LEU A 179 -26.65 0.33 4.52
N SER A 180 -25.50 0.54 3.91
CA SER A 180 -24.50 -0.51 3.66
C SER A 180 -24.11 -1.20 4.97
N ASP A 181 -23.99 -2.52 4.92
CA ASP A 181 -23.50 -3.30 6.07
C ASP A 181 -22.06 -2.93 6.48
N PHE A 182 -21.30 -2.34 5.60
CA PHE A 182 -19.97 -1.80 5.91
C PHE A 182 -20.04 -0.74 7.00
N PHE A 183 -20.97 0.19 6.90
CA PHE A 183 -21.11 1.31 7.83
C PHE A 183 -21.78 0.97 9.16
N LYS A 184 -22.32 -0.25 9.31
CA LYS A 184 -22.95 -0.70 10.55
C LYS A 184 -21.94 -1.08 11.63
N GLY A 185 -20.70 -1.41 11.26
CA GLY A 185 -19.67 -1.87 12.19
C GLY A 185 -19.90 -3.26 12.76
N GLY A 186 -19.21 -3.58 13.88
CA GLY A 186 -19.33 -4.84 14.61
C GLY A 186 -18.72 -6.05 13.92
N LYS A 187 -17.79 -5.84 12.97
CA LYS A 187 -17.14 -6.88 12.16
C LYS A 187 -15.61 -6.81 12.22
N GLY A 188 -15.04 -6.16 13.23
CA GLY A 188 -13.60 -6.07 13.38
C GLY A 188 -12.92 -7.41 13.58
N ASP A 189 -13.62 -8.36 14.17
CA ASP A 189 -13.15 -9.74 14.37
C ASP A 189 -13.03 -10.55 13.05
N TRP A 190 -13.53 -10.03 11.92
CA TRP A 190 -13.32 -10.61 10.59
C TRP A 190 -11.91 -10.34 10.06
N ILE A 191 -11.16 -9.43 10.70
CA ILE A 191 -9.81 -9.06 10.31
C ILE A 191 -8.81 -9.67 11.27
N TYR A 192 -7.98 -10.61 10.78
CA TYR A 192 -6.97 -11.27 11.58
C TYR A 192 -5.73 -10.41 11.78
N SER A 193 -5.22 -9.82 10.66
CA SER A 193 -4.08 -8.92 10.71
C SER A 193 -4.17 -7.77 9.72
N VAL A 194 -3.46 -6.69 10.02
CA VAL A 194 -3.20 -5.54 9.14
C VAL A 194 -1.71 -5.33 9.06
N THR A 195 -1.16 -5.36 7.85
CA THR A 195 0.26 -5.11 7.57
C THR A 195 0.41 -3.90 6.66
N ALA A 196 1.17 -2.92 7.09
CA ALA A 196 1.48 -1.71 6.34
C ALA A 196 2.92 -1.77 5.81
N LEU A 197 3.07 -1.60 4.51
CA LEU A 197 4.33 -1.73 3.77
C LEU A 197 4.73 -0.35 3.25
N ALA A 198 5.79 0.25 3.76
CA ALA A 198 6.25 1.60 3.39
C ALA A 198 5.12 2.66 3.44
N ALA A 199 4.20 2.53 4.40
CA ALA A 199 2.98 3.32 4.44
C ALA A 199 3.16 4.67 5.15
N PRO A 200 2.67 5.79 4.59
CA PRO A 200 2.74 7.11 5.21
C PRO A 200 1.68 7.26 6.32
N HIS A 201 1.84 6.51 7.42
CA HIS A 201 0.89 6.55 8.55
C HIS A 201 0.65 7.95 9.10
N ASN A 202 1.69 8.80 9.06
CA ASN A 202 1.66 10.14 9.60
C ASN A 202 1.82 11.20 8.48
N GLY A 203 1.47 10.83 7.24
CA GLY A 203 1.70 11.64 6.07
C GLY A 203 3.16 11.60 5.58
N THR A 204 3.50 12.50 4.68
CA THR A 204 4.86 12.64 4.16
C THR A 204 5.27 14.09 4.00
N SER A 205 6.52 14.39 4.37
CA SER A 205 7.08 15.73 4.17
C SER A 205 7.31 16.08 2.70
N ALA A 206 7.18 15.14 1.78
CA ALA A 206 7.23 15.39 0.33
C ALA A 206 6.25 16.48 -0.12
N TYR A 207 5.11 16.64 0.57
CA TYR A 207 4.15 17.73 0.31
C TYR A 207 4.55 19.08 0.91
N CYS A 208 5.50 19.09 1.85
CA CYS A 208 5.95 20.30 2.55
C CYS A 208 7.23 20.89 1.94
N VAL A 209 7.91 20.14 1.08
CA VAL A 209 9.17 20.58 0.45
C VAL A 209 8.88 21.60 -0.62
N SER A 210 9.51 22.79 -0.53
CA SER A 210 9.46 23.83 -1.54
C SER A 210 10.14 23.38 -2.84
N THR A 211 9.60 23.77 -3.98
CA THR A 211 10.06 23.40 -5.32
C THR A 211 11.27 24.21 -5.81
N ASP A 212 11.82 25.10 -5.00
CA ASP A 212 12.93 26.00 -5.40
C ASP A 212 14.20 25.23 -5.86
N ASP A 213 14.35 23.97 -5.41
CA ASP A 213 15.49 23.12 -5.74
C ASP A 213 15.17 21.96 -6.70
N VAL A 214 13.93 21.85 -7.19
CA VAL A 214 13.48 20.79 -8.11
C VAL A 214 12.79 21.43 -9.31
N PRO A 215 13.07 21.03 -10.55
CA PRO A 215 12.43 21.59 -11.75
C PRO A 215 10.97 21.09 -11.87
N VAL A 216 10.08 21.65 -11.08
CA VAL A 216 8.62 21.48 -11.13
C VAL A 216 7.98 22.76 -11.64
N SER A 217 6.77 22.67 -12.21
CA SER A 217 6.01 23.84 -12.61
C SER A 217 5.60 24.67 -11.39
N GLU A 218 5.47 25.99 -11.53
CA GLU A 218 5.17 26.91 -10.42
C GLU A 218 3.88 26.56 -9.65
N ASP A 219 2.99 25.76 -10.25
CA ASP A 219 1.70 25.33 -9.67
C ASP A 219 1.70 23.87 -9.19
N GLU A 220 2.83 23.17 -9.19
CA GLU A 220 2.91 21.74 -8.90
C GLU A 220 3.86 21.47 -7.73
N ASN A 221 3.38 20.72 -6.73
CA ASN A 221 4.25 20.29 -5.65
C ASN A 221 5.09 19.06 -6.07
N LEU A 222 6.14 18.76 -5.31
CA LEU A 222 7.06 17.67 -5.58
C LEU A 222 6.35 16.32 -5.74
N PHE A 223 5.33 16.07 -4.96
CA PHE A 223 4.59 14.81 -5.00
C PHE A 223 3.78 14.66 -6.29
N GLU A 224 3.10 15.71 -6.75
CA GLU A 224 2.38 15.69 -8.03
C GLU A 224 3.35 15.53 -9.21
N SER A 225 4.53 16.13 -9.14
CA SER A 225 5.60 15.91 -10.12
C SER A 225 6.03 14.45 -10.19
N VAL A 226 6.30 13.82 -9.05
CA VAL A 226 6.65 12.39 -8.97
C VAL A 226 5.49 11.51 -9.43
N LYS A 227 4.27 11.81 -9.01
CA LYS A 227 3.06 11.10 -9.47
C LYS A 227 2.95 11.15 -11.00
N ARG A 228 3.13 12.32 -11.61
CA ARG A 228 3.11 12.49 -13.06
C ARG A 228 4.23 11.69 -13.74
N GLU A 229 5.44 11.67 -13.19
CA GLU A 229 6.55 10.88 -13.74
C GLU A 229 6.28 9.38 -13.65
N ILE A 230 5.69 8.90 -12.55
CA ILE A 230 5.26 7.51 -12.41
C ILE A 230 4.21 7.18 -13.47
N GLN A 231 3.18 8.00 -13.61
CA GLN A 231 2.11 7.81 -14.59
C GLN A 231 2.65 7.85 -16.03
N ASN A 232 3.56 8.78 -16.36
CA ASN A 232 4.20 8.85 -17.67
C ASN A 232 5.07 7.61 -17.95
N SER A 233 5.82 7.17 -16.95
CA SER A 233 6.68 5.99 -17.09
C SER A 233 5.85 4.73 -17.31
N LEU A 234 4.74 4.56 -16.57
CA LEU A 234 3.79 3.47 -16.74
C LEU A 234 3.08 3.54 -18.10
N SER A 235 2.63 4.72 -18.52
CA SER A 235 1.99 4.92 -19.84
C SER A 235 2.92 4.58 -21.00
N ASN A 236 4.20 4.94 -20.89
CA ASN A 236 5.22 4.60 -21.88
C ASN A 236 5.51 3.10 -21.94
N LEU A 237 5.40 2.38 -20.80
CA LEU A 237 5.61 0.94 -20.72
C LEU A 237 4.40 0.13 -21.22
N ILE A 238 3.18 0.63 -21.03
CA ILE A 238 1.94 -0.13 -21.20
C ILE A 238 1.18 0.30 -22.45
N GLY A 239 1.45 1.51 -22.98
CA GLY A 239 0.79 2.04 -24.19
C GLY A 239 -0.72 2.26 -24.07
N ALA A 240 -1.28 2.24 -22.85
CA ALA A 240 -2.68 2.42 -22.59
C ALA A 240 -2.90 3.53 -21.56
N ALA A 241 -3.59 4.59 -21.99
CA ALA A 241 -4.07 5.61 -21.09
C ALA A 241 -5.13 5.00 -20.15
N THR A 242 -4.88 4.99 -18.85
CA THR A 242 -5.93 4.84 -17.85
C THR A 242 -6.77 6.10 -17.92
N GLY A 243 -7.98 5.97 -18.46
CA GLY A 243 -8.92 7.08 -18.54
C GLY A 243 -9.50 7.35 -17.16
N GLU A 244 -8.85 8.21 -16.37
CA GLU A 244 -9.51 8.82 -15.23
C GLU A 244 -10.64 9.72 -15.76
N LYS A 245 -11.85 9.46 -15.34
CA LYS A 245 -12.94 10.43 -15.50
C LYS A 245 -12.66 11.57 -14.53
N ASN A 246 -12.41 12.76 -15.06
CA ASN A 246 -12.38 13.99 -14.28
C ASN A 246 -13.80 14.27 -13.73
N GLU A 247 -14.11 13.74 -12.58
CA GLU A 247 -15.22 14.17 -11.77
C GLU A 247 -14.74 15.33 -10.91
N THR A 248 -15.55 16.37 -10.73
CA THR A 248 -15.26 17.52 -9.86
C THR A 248 -15.49 17.12 -8.40
N LYS A 249 -14.61 16.28 -7.87
CA LYS A 249 -14.58 15.91 -6.45
C LYS A 249 -14.10 17.06 -5.59
N ALA A 250 -14.45 17.06 -4.31
CA ALA A 250 -13.86 17.95 -3.34
C ALA A 250 -12.35 17.70 -3.22
N GLU A 251 -11.52 18.73 -3.11
CA GLU A 251 -10.05 18.60 -3.01
C GLU A 251 -9.63 17.73 -1.82
N TRP A 252 -10.41 17.75 -0.73
CA TRP A 252 -10.14 16.97 0.47
C TRP A 252 -10.54 15.48 0.37
N ASP A 253 -11.25 15.07 -0.69
CA ASP A 253 -11.57 13.68 -0.98
C ASP A 253 -10.55 13.06 -1.96
N SER A 254 -9.32 13.01 -1.53
CA SER A 254 -8.22 12.53 -2.37
C SER A 254 -7.08 11.91 -1.56
N ALA A 255 -6.34 11.00 -2.20
CA ALA A 255 -5.13 10.43 -1.62
C ALA A 255 -4.09 11.50 -1.25
N ALA A 256 -3.99 12.56 -2.05
CA ALA A 256 -3.08 13.67 -1.76
C ALA A 256 -3.43 14.34 -0.43
N TYR A 257 -4.71 14.65 -0.23
CA TYR A 257 -5.18 15.27 1.02
C TYR A 257 -4.87 14.40 2.23
N ASP A 258 -5.16 13.10 2.16
CA ASP A 258 -4.95 12.17 3.27
C ASP A 258 -3.46 11.96 3.62
N MET A 259 -2.55 12.23 2.67
CA MET A 259 -1.11 12.10 2.89
C MET A 259 -0.42 13.40 3.34
N TYR A 260 -1.11 14.55 3.41
CA TYR A 260 -0.59 15.70 4.12
C TYR A 260 -0.43 15.37 5.61
N ILE A 261 0.67 15.80 6.23
CA ILE A 261 0.98 15.45 7.63
C ILE A 261 -0.14 15.84 8.58
N ASP A 262 -0.66 17.08 8.48
CA ASP A 262 -1.73 17.56 9.37
C ASP A 262 -3.00 16.69 9.25
N ASN A 263 -3.38 16.32 8.04
CA ASN A 263 -4.57 15.53 7.77
C ASN A 263 -4.38 14.06 8.19
N ALA A 264 -3.20 13.49 7.94
CA ALA A 264 -2.85 12.15 8.40
C ALA A 264 -2.86 12.04 9.94
N LEU A 265 -2.37 13.06 10.62
CA LEU A 265 -2.40 13.14 12.10
C LEU A 265 -3.83 13.31 12.62
N GLU A 266 -4.66 14.11 11.95
CA GLU A 266 -6.07 14.21 12.26
C GLU A 266 -6.78 12.85 12.08
N LEU A 267 -6.52 12.16 10.98
CA LEU A 267 -7.03 10.82 10.72
C LEU A 267 -6.60 9.84 11.82
N ASN A 268 -5.33 9.86 12.23
CA ASN A 268 -4.81 9.02 13.30
C ASN A 268 -5.55 9.24 14.64
N SER A 269 -6.01 10.45 14.89
CA SER A 269 -6.79 10.76 16.10
C SER A 269 -8.19 10.14 16.10
N LYS A 270 -8.70 9.78 14.92
CA LYS A 270 -10.05 9.21 14.72
C LYS A 270 -10.04 7.70 14.55
N ILE A 271 -8.93 7.12 14.08
CA ILE A 271 -8.80 5.69 13.79
C ILE A 271 -8.07 4.98 14.93
N ALA A 272 -8.79 4.17 15.68
CA ALA A 272 -8.20 3.33 16.71
C ALA A 272 -7.58 2.06 16.14
N THR A 273 -6.53 1.55 16.81
CA THR A 273 -6.01 0.20 16.61
C THR A 273 -6.99 -0.79 17.24
N LEU A 274 -7.44 -1.80 16.49
CA LEU A 274 -8.42 -2.79 16.97
C LEU A 274 -7.76 -3.75 17.97
N GLU A 275 -8.38 -3.97 19.11
CA GLU A 275 -7.81 -4.78 20.22
C GLU A 275 -7.55 -6.25 19.85
N ASN A 276 -8.35 -6.82 18.93
CA ASN A 276 -8.31 -8.25 18.59
C ASN A 276 -7.59 -8.55 17.26
N THR A 277 -6.94 -7.56 16.65
CA THR A 277 -6.26 -7.65 15.36
C THR A 277 -4.74 -7.49 15.56
N TYR A 278 -3.94 -8.29 14.84
CA TYR A 278 -2.49 -8.12 14.79
C TYR A 278 -2.12 -7.00 13.82
N TYR A 279 -1.16 -6.15 14.21
CA TYR A 279 -0.69 -5.05 13.36
C TYR A 279 0.81 -5.14 13.13
N PHE A 280 1.22 -4.99 11.86
CA PHE A 280 2.61 -4.97 11.45
C PHE A 280 2.88 -3.78 10.54
N SER A 281 4.08 -3.24 10.64
CA SER A 281 4.59 -2.26 9.69
C SER A 281 6.00 -2.63 9.25
N ILE A 282 6.28 -2.44 7.97
CA ILE A 282 7.62 -2.57 7.39
C ILE A 282 7.99 -1.22 6.80
N PRO A 283 8.71 -0.36 7.56
CA PRO A 283 9.25 0.88 7.01
C PRO A 283 10.38 0.58 6.02
N CYS A 284 10.57 1.46 5.03
CA CYS A 284 11.67 1.40 4.08
C CYS A 284 12.62 2.58 4.26
N SER A 285 13.89 2.37 3.92
CA SER A 285 14.88 3.42 3.78
C SER A 285 15.89 3.05 2.70
N ALA A 286 16.14 3.97 1.78
CA ALA A 286 17.21 3.88 0.79
C ALA A 286 18.11 5.13 0.86
N THR A 287 18.33 5.63 2.07
CA THR A 287 19.14 6.82 2.34
C THR A 287 20.27 6.56 3.32
N VAL A 288 21.27 7.43 3.30
CA VAL A 288 22.40 7.42 4.24
C VAL A 288 22.55 8.80 4.88
N LYS A 289 22.81 8.82 6.19
CA LYS A 289 23.03 10.05 6.96
C LYS A 289 24.38 10.66 6.64
N ASN A 290 24.39 11.95 6.30
CA ASN A 290 25.59 12.75 6.06
C ASN A 290 26.16 13.33 7.38
N GLU A 291 27.39 13.84 7.33
CA GLU A 291 28.06 14.47 8.50
C GLU A 291 27.32 15.72 9.01
N ASP A 292 26.63 16.44 8.12
CA ASP A 292 25.83 17.62 8.46
C ASP A 292 24.42 17.29 8.99
N GLY A 293 24.09 16.00 9.12
CA GLY A 293 22.81 15.52 9.64
C GLY A 293 21.69 15.43 8.58
N THR A 294 21.95 15.81 7.33
CA THR A 294 21.04 15.54 6.20
C THR A 294 21.12 14.08 5.79
N TYR A 295 20.20 13.63 4.91
CA TYR A 295 20.21 12.29 4.35
C TYR A 295 20.28 12.36 2.81
N SER A 296 21.14 11.52 2.25
CA SER A 296 21.29 11.38 0.79
C SER A 296 20.81 10.04 0.30
N PRO A 297 20.18 9.96 -0.91
CA PRO A 297 19.76 8.69 -1.48
C PRO A 297 20.96 7.80 -1.81
N VAL A 298 20.80 6.50 -1.57
CA VAL A 298 21.71 5.47 -2.07
C VAL A 298 21.27 5.12 -3.49
N GLU A 299 21.81 5.81 -4.50
CA GLU A 299 21.36 5.72 -5.90
C GLU A 299 21.35 4.30 -6.48
N SER A 300 22.17 3.38 -5.96
CA SER A 300 22.16 1.97 -6.38
C SER A 300 20.91 1.22 -5.93
N LYS A 301 20.22 1.70 -4.88
CA LYS A 301 19.03 1.08 -4.27
C LYS A 301 17.74 1.84 -4.56
N MET A 302 17.82 3.06 -5.07
CA MET A 302 16.68 3.94 -5.28
C MET A 302 16.36 4.06 -6.77
N GLU A 303 15.09 3.97 -7.12
CA GLU A 303 14.61 4.28 -8.47
C GLU A 303 15.02 5.71 -8.86
N SER A 304 15.44 5.88 -10.12
CA SER A 304 15.98 7.17 -10.57
C SER A 304 14.99 8.32 -10.41
N LEU A 305 13.70 8.04 -10.56
CA LEU A 305 12.61 9.01 -10.41
C LEU A 305 12.46 9.52 -8.97
N PHE A 306 12.94 8.78 -7.96
CA PHE A 306 12.83 9.18 -6.54
C PHE A 306 14.09 9.88 -6.00
N VAL A 307 15.17 9.92 -6.76
CA VAL A 307 16.45 10.50 -6.28
C VAL A 307 16.30 11.97 -5.90
N SER A 308 15.59 12.76 -6.71
CA SER A 308 15.38 14.19 -6.44
C SER A 308 14.49 14.41 -5.22
N SER A 309 13.36 13.69 -5.13
CA SER A 309 12.46 13.78 -3.97
C SER A 309 13.14 13.33 -2.68
N SER A 310 13.91 12.24 -2.75
CA SER A 310 14.68 11.74 -1.60
C SER A 310 15.69 12.77 -1.06
N LYS A 311 16.42 13.46 -1.96
CA LYS A 311 17.35 14.54 -1.56
C LYS A 311 16.61 15.68 -0.87
N ALA A 312 15.48 16.10 -1.43
CA ALA A 312 14.68 17.19 -0.90
C ALA A 312 14.10 16.83 0.48
N ILE A 313 13.50 15.66 0.63
CA ILE A 313 13.02 15.13 1.92
C ILE A 313 14.19 15.02 2.92
N GLY A 314 15.32 14.47 2.49
CA GLY A 314 16.51 14.22 3.33
C GLY A 314 17.20 15.48 3.87
N ALA A 315 16.95 16.63 3.25
CA ALA A 315 17.47 17.93 3.71
C ALA A 315 16.44 18.74 4.51
N PHE A 316 15.14 18.39 4.41
CA PHE A 316 14.05 19.22 4.89
C PHE A 316 13.88 19.18 6.42
N THR A 317 13.56 20.33 6.98
CA THR A 317 12.93 20.54 8.29
C THR A 317 12.00 21.75 8.18
N GLY A 318 10.92 21.77 8.95
CA GLY A 318 9.96 22.86 8.84
C GLY A 318 8.81 22.73 9.83
N VAL A 319 7.75 23.47 9.55
CA VAL A 319 6.51 23.42 10.33
C VAL A 319 5.36 23.37 9.33
N THR A 320 4.44 22.44 9.52
CA THR A 320 3.23 22.35 8.68
C THR A 320 2.30 23.53 8.89
N ASN A 321 1.28 23.67 8.03
CA ASN A 321 0.25 24.70 8.19
C ASN A 321 -0.54 24.55 9.49
N GLY A 322 -0.73 23.31 9.98
CA GLY A 322 -1.37 22.99 11.26
C GLY A 322 -0.46 23.17 12.48
N GLY A 323 0.82 23.51 12.26
CA GLY A 323 1.77 23.80 13.34
C GLY A 323 2.57 22.56 13.80
N TYR A 324 2.50 21.44 13.10
CA TYR A 324 3.33 20.27 13.43
C TYR A 324 4.79 20.51 13.02
N VAL A 325 5.75 20.23 13.93
CA VAL A 325 7.17 20.42 13.69
C VAL A 325 7.76 19.20 12.99
N ILE A 326 8.28 19.40 11.79
CA ILE A 326 9.06 18.41 11.04
C ILE A 326 10.52 18.62 11.37
N ASP A 327 11.05 17.83 12.29
CA ASP A 327 12.44 17.90 12.72
C ASP A 327 13.36 16.95 11.94
N GLU A 328 14.61 16.82 12.37
CA GLU A 328 15.63 15.99 11.70
C GLU A 328 15.29 14.49 11.67
N SER A 329 14.41 14.00 12.54
CA SER A 329 14.00 12.60 12.57
C SER A 329 13.16 12.20 11.34
N TRP A 330 12.60 13.19 10.62
CA TRP A 330 11.85 12.99 9.40
C TRP A 330 12.72 12.87 8.13
N ARG A 331 14.03 13.11 8.22
CA ARG A 331 14.91 13.16 7.05
C ARG A 331 15.19 11.80 6.42
N GLU A 332 15.26 10.72 7.21
CA GLU A 332 15.40 9.37 6.67
C GLU A 332 14.17 9.01 5.85
N ASN A 333 14.38 8.47 4.62
CA ASN A 333 13.26 8.24 3.70
C ASN A 333 13.55 7.15 2.66
N ASP A 334 12.50 6.69 2.03
CA ASP A 334 12.51 5.71 0.94
C ASP A 334 12.39 6.32 -0.46
N GLY A 335 12.46 7.65 -0.55
CA GLY A 335 12.27 8.41 -1.77
C GLY A 335 10.96 9.18 -1.85
N LEU A 336 9.91 8.72 -1.18
CA LEU A 336 8.57 9.34 -1.12
C LEU A 336 8.05 9.49 0.30
N VAL A 337 8.32 8.56 1.19
CA VAL A 337 7.81 8.49 2.55
C VAL A 337 8.97 8.56 3.54
N ASN A 338 8.79 9.37 4.57
CA ASN A 338 9.73 9.45 5.68
C ASN A 338 9.69 8.14 6.48
N THR A 339 10.84 7.55 6.76
CA THR A 339 10.96 6.26 7.48
C THR A 339 10.23 6.30 8.82
N ILE A 340 10.32 7.40 9.57
CA ILE A 340 9.60 7.58 10.84
C ILE A 340 8.08 7.52 10.66
N SER A 341 7.56 8.08 9.57
CA SER A 341 6.12 8.03 9.26
C SER A 341 5.62 6.62 8.97
N ALA A 342 6.48 5.77 8.44
CA ALA A 342 6.15 4.39 8.08
C ALA A 342 6.28 3.39 9.24
N THR A 343 6.70 3.82 10.43
CA THR A 343 6.84 2.92 11.60
C THR A 343 5.51 2.54 12.21
N ALA A 344 4.72 3.50 12.63
CA ALA A 344 3.38 3.32 13.19
C ALA A 344 2.62 4.66 13.18
N PRO A 345 1.28 4.65 13.27
CA PRO A 345 0.52 5.87 13.51
C PRO A 345 0.94 6.50 14.84
N PHE A 346 1.23 7.79 14.85
CA PHE A 346 1.60 8.47 16.09
C PHE A 346 0.46 8.41 17.10
N GLY A 347 0.83 8.07 18.34
CA GLY A 347 -0.14 7.87 19.42
C GLY A 347 -0.74 6.46 19.48
N ALA A 348 -0.58 5.62 18.47
CA ALA A 348 -1.00 4.23 18.53
C ALA A 348 -0.03 3.39 19.39
N PRO A 349 -0.53 2.37 20.11
CA PRO A 349 0.32 1.38 20.76
C PRO A 349 1.28 0.74 19.76
N SER A 350 2.58 0.77 20.02
CA SER A 350 3.58 0.22 19.11
C SER A 350 4.86 -0.18 19.80
N LYS A 351 5.54 -1.20 19.24
CA LYS A 351 6.85 -1.66 19.68
C LYS A 351 7.66 -2.22 18.53
N ALA A 352 8.97 -2.32 18.68
CA ALA A 352 9.79 -3.08 17.73
C ALA A 352 9.36 -4.55 17.73
N TYR A 353 9.24 -5.13 16.53
CA TYR A 353 8.93 -6.54 16.37
C TYR A 353 9.96 -7.42 17.09
N LYS A 354 9.48 -8.43 17.78
CA LYS A 354 10.30 -9.49 18.35
C LYS A 354 9.54 -10.80 18.28
N GLU A 355 10.21 -11.81 17.73
CA GLU A 355 9.64 -13.15 17.62
C GLU A 355 9.18 -13.69 18.99
N GLY A 356 8.00 -14.28 19.03
CA GLY A 356 7.37 -14.81 20.26
C GLY A 356 6.78 -13.75 21.19
N GLU A 357 6.89 -12.44 20.87
CA GLU A 357 6.34 -11.35 21.68
C GLU A 357 5.25 -10.54 20.95
N VAL A 358 4.78 -11.03 19.80
CA VAL A 358 3.71 -10.37 19.02
C VAL A 358 2.40 -10.40 19.79
N GLN A 359 1.74 -9.24 19.89
CA GLN A 359 0.45 -9.10 20.56
C GLN A 359 -0.55 -8.40 19.65
N LYS A 360 -1.83 -8.68 19.86
CA LYS A 360 -2.93 -7.96 19.23
C LYS A 360 -3.06 -6.55 19.82
N GLY A 361 -3.67 -5.65 19.09
CA GLY A 361 -3.97 -4.29 19.54
C GLY A 361 -2.77 -3.35 19.58
N GLU A 362 -1.61 -3.76 19.08
CA GLU A 362 -0.42 -2.91 18.97
C GLU A 362 0.33 -3.12 17.64
N TRP A 363 0.99 -2.09 17.17
CA TRP A 363 1.83 -2.14 15.96
C TRP A 363 3.18 -2.80 16.29
N ASN A 364 3.47 -3.90 15.61
CA ASN A 364 4.76 -4.58 15.65
C ASN A 364 5.61 -4.04 14.50
N ILE A 365 6.55 -3.14 14.81
CA ILE A 365 7.38 -2.46 13.83
C ILE A 365 8.51 -3.40 13.42
N MET A 366 8.45 -3.94 12.21
CA MET A 366 9.47 -4.80 11.64
C MET A 366 10.77 -4.01 11.41
N PRO A 367 11.92 -4.67 11.29
CA PRO A 367 13.16 -4.01 10.89
C PRO A 367 12.96 -3.22 9.59
N THR A 368 13.54 -2.01 9.56
CA THR A 368 13.51 -1.17 8.35
C THR A 368 14.09 -1.93 7.17
N TYR A 369 13.32 -2.04 6.10
CA TYR A 369 13.75 -2.67 4.86
C TYR A 369 14.74 -1.75 4.13
N ASP A 370 15.90 -2.32 3.75
CA ASP A 370 16.94 -1.60 3.04
C ASP A 370 16.61 -1.51 1.54
N GLY A 371 15.77 -0.58 1.18
CA GLY A 371 15.27 -0.36 -0.16
C GLY A 371 14.43 0.91 -0.27
N ASP A 372 14.11 1.30 -1.49
CA ASP A 372 13.26 2.44 -1.79
C ASP A 372 11.77 2.12 -1.67
N HIS A 373 10.93 3.12 -1.96
CA HIS A 373 9.48 3.04 -1.84
C HIS A 373 8.85 1.89 -2.63
N MET A 374 9.41 1.53 -3.80
CA MET A 374 8.89 0.47 -4.66
C MET A 374 9.53 -0.91 -4.38
N SER A 375 10.50 -0.98 -3.49
CA SER A 375 11.24 -2.23 -3.26
C SER A 375 10.37 -3.34 -2.69
N LEU A 376 9.41 -3.04 -1.80
CA LEU A 376 8.53 -4.05 -1.19
C LEU A 376 7.46 -4.60 -2.15
N GLN A 377 7.15 -3.90 -3.23
CA GLN A 377 6.22 -4.42 -4.24
C GLN A 377 6.93 -5.14 -5.41
N GLY A 378 8.28 -5.16 -5.44
CA GLY A 378 9.08 -5.84 -6.44
C GLY A 378 10.00 -4.94 -7.27
N GLY A 379 9.95 -3.63 -7.04
CA GLY A 379 10.74 -2.63 -7.76
C GLY A 379 10.23 -2.38 -9.18
N MET A 380 10.54 -1.22 -9.74
CA MET A 380 10.17 -0.85 -11.13
C MET A 380 11.34 -1.12 -12.10
N THR A 381 12.29 -0.18 -12.18
CA THR A 381 13.46 -0.30 -13.05
C THR A 381 14.61 -1.03 -12.35
N LYS A 382 14.54 -1.18 -11.03
CA LYS A 382 15.45 -1.94 -10.19
C LYS A 382 14.70 -3.13 -9.58
N PRO A 383 14.54 -4.25 -10.32
CA PRO A 383 13.81 -5.39 -9.82
C PRO A 383 14.36 -5.88 -8.50
N ASN A 384 13.46 -6.14 -7.55
CA ASN A 384 13.77 -6.65 -6.23
C ASN A 384 13.04 -7.99 -6.01
N ASP A 385 13.75 -9.02 -5.62
CA ASP A 385 13.13 -10.30 -5.32
C ASP A 385 12.58 -10.31 -3.89
N VAL A 386 11.28 -10.07 -3.79
CA VAL A 386 10.55 -10.03 -2.51
C VAL A 386 9.89 -11.36 -2.14
N LYS A 387 10.04 -12.39 -2.96
CA LYS A 387 9.34 -13.67 -2.78
C LYS A 387 9.63 -14.31 -1.44
N GLY A 388 10.92 -14.37 -1.06
CA GLY A 388 11.32 -14.89 0.26
C GLY A 388 10.74 -14.08 1.41
N LEU A 389 10.83 -12.75 1.33
CA LEU A 389 10.27 -11.85 2.35
C LEU A 389 8.79 -12.14 2.62
N TYR A 390 7.99 -12.29 1.55
CA TYR A 390 6.55 -12.53 1.72
C TYR A 390 6.27 -13.95 2.22
N VAL A 391 6.99 -14.97 1.77
CA VAL A 391 6.84 -16.32 2.34
C VAL A 391 7.11 -16.30 3.84
N ASP A 392 8.18 -15.66 4.29
CA ASP A 392 8.53 -15.58 5.71
C ASP A 392 7.49 -14.76 6.50
N LEU A 393 7.07 -13.61 5.97
CA LEU A 393 6.06 -12.74 6.60
C LEU A 393 4.72 -13.46 6.75
N LEU A 394 4.20 -14.07 5.68
CA LEU A 394 2.91 -14.73 5.70
C LEU A 394 2.96 -16.01 6.57
N SER A 395 4.05 -16.76 6.54
CA SER A 395 4.25 -17.92 7.43
C SER A 395 4.29 -17.50 8.90
N MET A 396 4.97 -16.39 9.20
CA MET A 396 4.98 -15.83 10.55
C MET A 396 3.57 -15.44 10.99
N ILE A 397 2.78 -14.76 10.16
CA ILE A 397 1.40 -14.40 10.48
C ILE A 397 0.53 -15.65 10.68
N ASN A 398 0.68 -16.68 9.83
CA ASN A 398 -0.06 -17.93 9.96
C ASN A 398 0.30 -18.72 11.24
N SER A 399 1.48 -18.50 11.82
CA SER A 399 1.92 -19.17 13.05
C SER A 399 1.40 -18.51 14.34
N LEU A 400 0.77 -17.32 14.26
CA LEU A 400 0.17 -16.60 15.39
C LEU A 400 -1.22 -17.17 15.71
#